data_d18f8cebe42be86ebc367f943234694d
#
_entry.id   d18f8cebe42be86ebc367f943234694d
#
_cell.length_a   1.000
_cell.length_b   1.000
_cell.length_c   1.000
_cell.angle_alpha   90.00
_cell.angle_beta   90.00
_cell.angle_gamma   90.00
#
_symmetry.space_group_name_H-M   'P 1'
#
loop_
_entity.id
_entity.type
_entity.pdbx_description
1 polymer ?
#
loop_
_entity_poly.entity_id
_entity_poly.type
_entity_poly.pdbx_seq_one_letter_code
_entity_poly.pdbx_strand_id
1 'polypeptide(L)'
;RQLTVLQKMLDLGMITQAEYDEAAAEDIYAHLVCKDTAEEESNAKHNWFVEAAVQQIKADLMEKKNMTAAQASNMIYSGGLQIHTTMDASMQETAEAAMKNDNMFPAGDGKMDVTYLISVLDTQNPDESSNQSHYEKKTTVTSQAEADAFVASVKEELLDETHTLVLDKLTVSKSLQAAMVIMDQSNGEVKAIVGGRGEKPGDSVFNRATQALRQQGSTMKPLAAYAPAIDTG
;
A
#
# COMPACT_ATOMS: atom_id res chain seq x y z
N ARG A 1 -14.71 16.92 -17.93
CA ARG A 1 -13.84 16.34 -19.01
C ARG A 1 -14.65 15.87 -20.22
N GLN A 2 -15.81 15.19 -20.09
CA GLN A 2 -16.68 14.77 -21.22
C GLN A 2 -17.03 15.96 -22.09
N LEU A 3 -17.66 16.99 -21.54
CA LEU A 3 -18.08 18.19 -22.27
C LEU A 3 -16.92 18.90 -22.99
N THR A 4 -15.75 18.94 -22.36
CA THR A 4 -14.55 19.55 -22.98
C THR A 4 -14.08 18.76 -24.21
N VAL A 5 -14.16 17.44 -24.17
CA VAL A 5 -13.80 16.58 -25.30
C VAL A 5 -14.84 16.72 -26.41
N LEU A 6 -16.14 16.63 -26.07
CA LEU A 6 -17.24 16.79 -27.02
C LEU A 6 -17.18 18.15 -27.72
N GLN A 7 -16.91 19.23 -26.97
CA GLN A 7 -16.77 20.57 -27.56
C GLN A 7 -15.61 20.61 -28.57
N LYS A 8 -14.48 20.00 -28.26
CA LYS A 8 -13.35 19.92 -29.20
C LYS A 8 -13.67 19.10 -30.46
N MET A 9 -14.43 18.01 -30.30
CA MET A 9 -14.88 17.23 -31.46
C MET A 9 -15.84 18.02 -32.35
N LEU A 10 -16.72 18.82 -31.76
CA LEU A 10 -17.61 19.72 -32.49
C LEU A 10 -16.82 20.83 -33.21
N ASP A 11 -15.90 21.49 -32.50
CA ASP A 11 -15.05 22.57 -33.05
C ASP A 11 -14.22 22.08 -34.25
N LEU A 12 -13.80 20.83 -34.23
CA LEU A 12 -13.02 20.19 -35.31
C LEU A 12 -13.88 19.55 -36.40
N GLY A 13 -15.21 19.66 -36.31
CA GLY A 13 -16.15 19.11 -37.29
C GLY A 13 -16.19 17.57 -37.29
N MET A 14 -15.76 16.93 -36.21
CA MET A 14 -15.78 15.46 -36.07
C MET A 14 -17.16 14.93 -35.71
N ILE A 15 -17.98 15.76 -35.07
CA ILE A 15 -19.38 15.48 -34.72
C ILE A 15 -20.23 16.68 -35.08
N THR A 16 -21.53 16.47 -35.30
CA THR A 16 -22.52 17.51 -35.52
C THR A 16 -23.03 18.10 -34.19
N GLN A 17 -23.70 19.26 -34.26
CA GLN A 17 -24.32 19.82 -33.07
C GLN A 17 -25.36 18.89 -32.44
N ALA A 18 -26.13 18.16 -33.24
CA ALA A 18 -27.14 17.22 -32.74
C ALA A 18 -26.48 16.04 -31.97
N GLU A 19 -25.38 15.51 -32.48
CA GLU A 19 -24.61 14.46 -31.81
C GLU A 19 -23.93 14.96 -30.53
N TYR A 20 -23.47 16.24 -30.52
CA TYR A 20 -22.96 16.89 -29.30
C TYR A 20 -24.05 16.97 -28.23
N ASP A 21 -25.25 17.50 -28.61
CA ASP A 21 -26.35 17.72 -27.67
C ASP A 21 -26.86 16.39 -27.09
N GLU A 22 -26.94 15.34 -27.90
CA GLU A 22 -27.32 13.99 -27.48
C GLU A 22 -26.28 13.43 -26.49
N ALA A 23 -24.99 13.45 -26.84
CA ALA A 23 -23.91 12.93 -26.00
C ALA A 23 -23.68 13.77 -24.72
N ALA A 24 -23.96 15.08 -24.76
CA ALA A 24 -23.86 15.94 -23.59
C ALA A 24 -25.02 15.73 -22.60
N ALA A 25 -26.18 15.29 -23.07
CA ALA A 25 -27.34 14.98 -22.25
C ALA A 25 -27.25 13.56 -21.62
N GLU A 26 -26.38 12.70 -22.12
CA GLU A 26 -26.18 11.34 -21.60
C GLU A 26 -25.43 11.36 -20.28
N ASP A 27 -26.02 10.81 -19.23
CA ASP A 27 -25.34 10.58 -17.95
C ASP A 27 -24.46 9.33 -18.02
N ILE A 28 -23.21 9.51 -18.48
CA ILE A 28 -22.24 8.41 -18.55
C ILE A 28 -21.90 7.81 -17.18
N TYR A 29 -22.11 8.56 -16.09
CA TYR A 29 -21.86 8.05 -14.74
C TYR A 29 -22.91 7.03 -14.30
N ALA A 30 -24.14 7.09 -14.87
CA ALA A 30 -25.17 6.08 -14.64
C ALA A 30 -24.78 4.68 -15.19
N HIS A 31 -23.86 4.64 -16.16
CA HIS A 31 -23.33 3.40 -16.75
C HIS A 31 -22.07 2.89 -16.09
N LEU A 32 -21.48 3.67 -15.15
CA LEU A 32 -20.34 3.21 -14.38
C LEU A 32 -20.81 2.15 -13.36
N VAL A 33 -20.51 0.91 -13.64
CA VAL A 33 -20.59 -0.15 -12.63
C VAL A 33 -19.44 0.10 -11.66
N CYS A 34 -19.67 0.92 -10.63
CA CYS A 34 -18.78 0.94 -9.48
C CYS A 34 -18.89 -0.43 -8.82
N LYS A 35 -17.90 -1.28 -9.00
CA LYS A 35 -17.73 -2.40 -8.10
C LYS A 35 -17.58 -1.82 -6.69
N ASP A 36 -18.42 -2.29 -5.77
CA ASP A 36 -18.25 -1.95 -4.35
C ASP A 36 -16.88 -2.46 -3.91
N THR A 37 -15.90 -1.54 -3.93
CA THR A 37 -14.51 -1.82 -3.59
C THR A 37 -14.36 -2.30 -2.14
N ALA A 38 -15.35 -2.02 -1.29
CA ALA A 38 -15.33 -2.41 0.12
C ALA A 38 -15.40 -3.94 0.35
N GLU A 39 -16.07 -4.71 -0.52
CA GLU A 39 -16.14 -6.17 -0.39
C GLU A 39 -14.99 -6.89 -1.11
N GLU A 40 -14.44 -6.34 -2.21
CA GLU A 40 -13.30 -6.94 -2.91
C GLU A 40 -11.96 -6.60 -2.22
N GLU A 41 -11.81 -5.45 -1.55
CA GLU A 41 -10.61 -5.14 -0.76
C GLU A 41 -10.42 -6.09 0.43
N SER A 42 -11.49 -6.73 0.93
CA SER A 42 -11.37 -7.70 2.04
C SER A 42 -10.86 -9.07 1.61
N ASN A 43 -10.95 -9.43 0.32
CA ASN A 43 -10.68 -10.80 -0.15
C ASN A 43 -9.38 -10.98 -0.95
N ALA A 44 -8.67 -9.92 -1.32
CA ALA A 44 -7.47 -9.99 -2.15
C ALA A 44 -6.21 -9.44 -1.45
N LYS A 45 -6.08 -9.62 -0.14
CA LYS A 45 -4.82 -9.26 0.54
C LYS A 45 -3.73 -10.24 0.14
N HIS A 46 -2.79 -9.76 -0.64
CA HIS A 46 -1.57 -10.51 -0.90
C HIS A 46 -0.79 -10.70 0.40
N ASN A 47 -0.25 -11.89 0.63
CA ASN A 47 0.65 -12.09 1.75
C ASN A 47 1.95 -11.28 1.56
N TRP A 48 2.74 -11.16 2.63
CA TRP A 48 3.98 -10.36 2.62
C TRP A 48 5.00 -10.83 1.57
N PHE A 49 5.06 -12.14 1.32
CA PHE A 49 5.98 -12.73 0.35
C PHE A 49 5.58 -12.36 -1.08
N VAL A 50 4.31 -12.56 -1.42
CA VAL A 50 3.78 -12.24 -2.77
C VAL A 50 3.98 -10.77 -3.08
N GLU A 51 3.71 -9.87 -2.12
CA GLU A 51 3.90 -8.44 -2.31
C GLU A 51 5.38 -8.07 -2.52
N ALA A 52 6.29 -8.68 -1.75
CA ALA A 52 7.74 -8.49 -1.95
C ALA A 52 8.18 -8.99 -3.33
N ALA A 53 7.67 -10.14 -3.79
CA ALA A 53 7.96 -10.67 -5.12
C ALA A 53 7.45 -9.74 -6.23
N VAL A 54 6.22 -9.22 -6.11
CA VAL A 54 5.65 -8.25 -7.06
C VAL A 54 6.49 -6.97 -7.13
N GLN A 55 6.94 -6.44 -5.99
CA GLN A 55 7.81 -5.26 -5.95
C GLN A 55 9.16 -5.52 -6.63
N GLN A 56 9.78 -6.69 -6.38
CA GLN A 56 11.02 -7.08 -7.02
C GLN A 56 10.88 -7.21 -8.53
N ILE A 57 9.82 -7.89 -9.00
CA ILE A 57 9.56 -8.06 -10.44
C ILE A 57 9.31 -6.70 -11.10
N LYS A 58 8.57 -5.81 -10.44
CA LYS A 58 8.33 -4.46 -10.94
C LYS A 58 9.64 -3.69 -11.11
N ALA A 59 10.52 -3.74 -10.12
CA ALA A 59 11.84 -3.13 -10.19
C ALA A 59 12.69 -3.72 -11.34
N ASP A 60 12.71 -5.04 -11.47
CA ASP A 60 13.43 -5.75 -12.53
C ASP A 60 12.91 -5.40 -13.94
N LEU A 61 11.60 -5.28 -14.12
CA LEU A 61 11.00 -4.87 -15.39
C LEU A 61 11.37 -3.41 -15.74
N MET A 62 11.38 -2.54 -14.75
CA MET A 62 11.80 -1.15 -14.96
C MET A 62 13.29 -1.05 -15.30
N GLU A 63 14.14 -1.75 -14.58
CA GLU A 63 15.60 -1.67 -14.76
C GLU A 63 16.07 -2.44 -16.01
N LYS A 64 15.65 -3.71 -16.15
CA LYS A 64 16.18 -4.63 -17.19
C LYS A 64 15.47 -4.50 -18.54
N LYS A 65 14.20 -4.02 -18.52
CA LYS A 65 13.37 -3.86 -19.72
C LYS A 65 13.09 -2.40 -20.07
N ASN A 66 13.63 -1.44 -19.31
CA ASN A 66 13.39 0.00 -19.46
C ASN A 66 11.89 0.36 -19.51
N MET A 67 11.06 -0.36 -18.74
CA MET A 67 9.63 -0.08 -18.65
C MET A 67 9.35 1.06 -17.67
N THR A 68 8.32 1.85 -17.95
CA THR A 68 7.79 2.77 -16.95
C THR A 68 7.07 2.01 -15.85
N ALA A 69 6.87 2.63 -14.68
CA ALA A 69 6.16 2.02 -13.56
C ALA A 69 4.74 1.56 -13.93
N ALA A 70 4.06 2.31 -14.81
CA ALA A 70 2.73 1.95 -15.31
C ALA A 70 2.77 0.73 -16.24
N GLN A 71 3.75 0.68 -17.16
CA GLN A 71 3.94 -0.46 -18.06
C GLN A 71 4.29 -1.74 -17.29
N ALA A 72 5.20 -1.63 -16.29
CA ALA A 72 5.57 -2.76 -15.45
C ALA A 72 4.36 -3.28 -14.65
N SER A 73 3.55 -2.39 -14.07
CA SER A 73 2.32 -2.77 -13.37
C SER A 73 1.32 -3.46 -14.30
N ASN A 74 1.07 -2.90 -15.49
CA ASN A 74 0.19 -3.54 -16.48
C ASN A 74 0.69 -4.92 -16.92
N MET A 75 2.02 -5.07 -17.08
CA MET A 75 2.61 -6.36 -17.43
C MET A 75 2.38 -7.41 -16.32
N ILE A 76 2.52 -7.01 -15.04
CA ILE A 76 2.33 -7.91 -13.89
C ILE A 76 0.86 -8.35 -13.77
N TYR A 77 -0.08 -7.39 -13.81
CA TYR A 77 -1.48 -7.67 -13.49
C TYR A 77 -2.33 -8.07 -14.70
N SER A 78 -1.93 -7.69 -15.91
CA SER A 78 -2.73 -7.89 -17.13
C SER A 78 -1.93 -8.50 -18.28
N GLY A 79 -0.62 -8.66 -18.15
CA GLY A 79 0.26 -9.14 -19.22
C GLY A 79 0.37 -10.67 -19.32
N GLY A 80 -0.37 -11.43 -18.52
CA GLY A 80 -0.38 -12.89 -18.56
C GLY A 80 0.89 -13.55 -18.03
N LEU A 81 1.67 -12.87 -17.18
CA LEU A 81 2.88 -13.42 -16.58
C LEU A 81 2.54 -14.60 -15.64
N GLN A 82 3.33 -15.66 -15.74
CA GLN A 82 3.36 -16.72 -14.75
C GLN A 82 4.59 -16.48 -13.84
N ILE A 83 4.35 -16.25 -12.56
CA ILE A 83 5.39 -15.92 -11.58
C ILE A 83 5.61 -17.14 -10.69
N HIS A 84 6.77 -17.78 -10.82
CA HIS A 84 7.18 -18.88 -9.98
C HIS A 84 8.07 -18.34 -8.86
N THR A 85 7.79 -18.74 -7.62
CA THR A 85 8.52 -18.29 -6.43
C THR A 85 9.03 -19.47 -5.63
N THR A 86 9.94 -19.21 -4.70
CA THR A 86 10.48 -20.22 -3.76
C THR A 86 9.65 -20.32 -2.48
N MET A 87 8.51 -19.61 -2.42
CA MET A 87 7.64 -19.59 -1.24
C MET A 87 7.15 -21.01 -0.91
N ASP A 88 7.26 -21.39 0.35
CA ASP A 88 6.59 -22.53 0.94
C ASP A 88 5.32 -22.03 1.66
N ALA A 89 4.15 -22.43 1.17
CA ALA A 89 2.89 -21.97 1.71
C ALA A 89 2.70 -22.30 3.20
N SER A 90 3.11 -23.50 3.61
CA SER A 90 2.99 -23.95 5.01
C SER A 90 3.91 -23.16 5.94
N MET A 91 5.15 -22.90 5.50
CA MET A 91 6.08 -22.06 6.25
C MET A 91 5.59 -20.61 6.32
N GLN A 92 5.04 -20.07 5.24
CA GLN A 92 4.48 -18.73 5.22
C GLN A 92 3.32 -18.57 6.20
N GLU A 93 2.35 -19.51 6.18
CA GLU A 93 1.21 -19.52 7.11
C GLU A 93 1.67 -19.65 8.56
N THR A 94 2.62 -20.53 8.84
CA THR A 94 3.17 -20.72 10.18
C THR A 94 3.88 -19.46 10.68
N ALA A 95 4.67 -18.81 9.83
CA ALA A 95 5.34 -17.56 10.15
C ALA A 95 4.35 -16.43 10.41
N GLU A 96 3.32 -16.29 9.58
CA GLU A 96 2.25 -15.30 9.79
C GLU A 96 1.48 -15.55 11.08
N ALA A 97 1.13 -16.80 11.37
CA ALA A 97 0.45 -17.17 12.62
C ALA A 97 1.30 -16.83 13.85
N ALA A 98 2.61 -17.12 13.81
CA ALA A 98 3.53 -16.76 14.88
C ALA A 98 3.63 -15.25 15.07
N MET A 99 3.67 -14.46 13.99
CA MET A 99 3.76 -13.00 14.04
C MET A 99 2.45 -12.33 14.49
N LYS A 100 1.31 -13.01 14.39
CA LYS A 100 0.02 -12.58 14.92
C LYS A 100 -0.16 -12.92 16.39
N ASN A 101 0.53 -13.94 16.89
CA ASN A 101 0.39 -14.41 18.26
C ASN A 101 1.16 -13.52 19.24
N ASP A 102 0.42 -12.72 20.02
CA ASP A 102 1.01 -11.81 21.00
C ASP A 102 1.84 -12.48 22.10
N ASN A 103 1.56 -13.73 22.40
CA ASN A 103 2.33 -14.49 23.40
C ASN A 103 3.76 -14.82 22.95
N MET A 104 4.06 -14.68 21.66
CA MET A 104 5.41 -14.86 21.11
C MET A 104 6.31 -13.64 21.31
N PHE A 105 5.76 -12.54 21.82
CA PHE A 105 6.49 -11.29 21.99
C PHE A 105 6.55 -10.89 23.46
N PRO A 106 7.60 -10.13 23.86
CA PRO A 106 7.63 -9.54 25.18
C PRO A 106 6.36 -8.72 25.44
N ALA A 107 5.93 -8.69 26.69
CA ALA A 107 4.88 -7.77 27.10
C ALA A 107 5.34 -6.34 26.76
N GLY A 108 4.69 -5.72 25.79
CA GLY A 108 4.96 -4.35 25.36
C GLY A 108 4.44 -3.34 26.38
N ASP A 109 4.74 -2.06 26.13
CA ASP A 109 4.21 -0.93 26.92
C ASP A 109 2.74 -0.60 26.59
N GLY A 110 2.06 -1.45 25.83
CA GLY A 110 0.68 -1.25 25.39
C GLY A 110 0.49 -0.18 24.32
N LYS A 111 1.58 0.42 23.84
CA LYS A 111 1.51 1.49 22.86
C LYS A 111 1.15 1.00 21.46
N MET A 112 0.38 1.82 20.79
CA MET A 112 -0.02 1.64 19.40
C MET A 112 0.35 2.89 18.60
N ASP A 113 0.95 2.70 17.44
CA ASP A 113 1.22 3.77 16.49
C ASP A 113 -0.01 3.95 15.60
N VAL A 114 -0.47 5.18 15.55
CA VAL A 114 -1.64 5.61 14.78
C VAL A 114 -1.17 6.46 13.63
N THR A 115 -1.57 6.10 12.42
CA THR A 115 -1.43 6.92 11.22
C THR A 115 -2.82 7.20 10.67
N TYR A 116 -3.16 8.47 10.58
CA TYR A 116 -4.41 8.93 10.01
C TYR A 116 -4.15 9.73 8.75
N LEU A 117 -4.64 9.20 7.63
CA LEU A 117 -4.62 9.86 6.32
C LEU A 117 -5.99 10.50 6.11
N ILE A 118 -5.99 11.78 5.80
CA ILE A 118 -7.22 12.53 5.52
C ILE A 118 -7.04 13.40 4.29
N SER A 119 -8.04 13.39 3.42
CA SER A 119 -8.12 14.25 2.23
C SER A 119 -9.32 15.16 2.35
N VAL A 120 -9.10 16.44 2.18
CA VAL A 120 -10.12 17.47 2.28
C VAL A 120 -10.20 18.25 0.96
N LEU A 121 -11.39 18.70 0.60
CA LEU A 121 -11.66 19.54 -0.55
C LEU A 121 -12.09 20.94 -0.08
N ASP A 122 -11.43 21.98 -0.60
CA ASP A 122 -11.90 23.36 -0.43
C ASP A 122 -13.14 23.60 -1.31
N THR A 123 -14.27 23.89 -0.67
CA THR A 123 -15.56 24.09 -1.33
C THR A 123 -15.73 25.48 -1.94
N GLN A 124 -14.85 26.44 -1.62
CA GLN A 124 -14.91 27.79 -2.17
C GLN A 124 -14.41 27.84 -3.62
N ASN A 125 -13.60 26.87 -4.04
CA ASN A 125 -13.07 26.76 -5.39
C ASN A 125 -13.16 25.31 -5.93
N PRO A 126 -14.36 24.75 -6.14
CA PRO A 126 -14.52 23.31 -6.41
C PRO A 126 -13.97 22.85 -7.78
N ASP A 127 -13.71 23.77 -8.70
CA ASP A 127 -13.36 23.45 -10.10
C ASP A 127 -11.85 23.34 -10.38
N GLU A 128 -10.99 23.66 -9.43
CA GLU A 128 -9.54 23.50 -9.60
C GLU A 128 -9.06 22.17 -9.01
N SER A 129 -8.38 21.36 -9.81
CA SER A 129 -7.78 20.10 -9.39
C SER A 129 -6.69 20.26 -8.29
N SER A 130 -6.34 21.49 -7.94
CA SER A 130 -5.41 21.87 -6.88
C SER A 130 -6.06 22.07 -5.51
N ASN A 131 -7.39 21.99 -5.41
CA ASN A 131 -8.13 22.31 -4.19
C ASN A 131 -8.31 21.13 -3.22
N GLN A 132 -7.79 19.95 -3.58
CA GLN A 132 -7.76 18.81 -2.70
C GLN A 132 -6.43 18.72 -1.97
N SER A 133 -6.47 18.83 -0.66
CA SER A 133 -5.31 18.71 0.22
C SER A 133 -5.29 17.34 0.91
N HIS A 134 -4.09 16.75 1.01
CA HIS A 134 -3.88 15.45 1.65
C HIS A 134 -2.98 15.64 2.86
N TYR A 135 -3.42 15.13 4.00
CA TYR A 135 -2.67 15.20 5.25
C TYR A 135 -2.42 13.81 5.81
N GLU A 136 -1.21 13.60 6.31
CA GLU A 136 -0.85 12.44 7.11
C GLU A 136 -0.53 12.92 8.53
N LYS A 137 -1.33 12.49 9.50
CA LYS A 137 -1.15 12.80 10.93
C LYS A 137 -0.78 11.51 11.67
N LYS A 138 0.21 11.59 12.55
CA LYS A 138 0.71 10.44 13.32
C LYS A 138 0.74 10.74 14.79
N THR A 139 0.41 9.72 15.59
CA THR A 139 0.54 9.76 17.06
C THR A 139 0.78 8.36 17.60
N THR A 140 1.16 8.29 18.87
CA THR A 140 1.24 7.02 19.61
C THR A 140 0.26 7.09 20.78
N VAL A 141 -0.57 6.08 20.91
CA VAL A 141 -1.64 5.99 21.92
C VAL A 141 -1.55 4.68 22.70
N THR A 142 -2.29 4.55 23.77
CA THR A 142 -2.35 3.35 24.62
C THR A 142 -3.70 2.64 24.56
N SER A 143 -4.69 3.25 23.93
CA SER A 143 -6.04 2.69 23.82
C SER A 143 -6.69 3.08 22.49
N GLN A 144 -7.70 2.29 22.07
CA GLN A 144 -8.52 2.62 20.90
C GLN A 144 -9.28 3.94 21.13
N ALA A 145 -9.75 4.20 22.34
CA ALA A 145 -10.44 5.45 22.67
C ALA A 145 -9.55 6.70 22.43
N GLU A 146 -8.25 6.61 22.75
CA GLU A 146 -7.30 7.69 22.45
C GLU A 146 -7.08 7.84 20.94
N ALA A 147 -7.07 6.74 20.18
CA ALA A 147 -6.97 6.79 18.73
C ALA A 147 -8.21 7.47 18.11
N ASP A 148 -9.41 7.11 18.58
CA ASP A 148 -10.65 7.71 18.11
C ASP A 148 -10.73 9.21 18.48
N ALA A 149 -10.28 9.59 19.67
CA ALA A 149 -10.18 10.99 20.09
C ALA A 149 -9.19 11.79 19.23
N PHE A 150 -8.07 11.16 18.88
CA PHE A 150 -7.10 11.78 17.95
C PHE A 150 -7.71 12.00 16.56
N VAL A 151 -8.43 11.03 16.00
CA VAL A 151 -9.14 11.19 14.72
C VAL A 151 -10.16 12.33 14.81
N ALA A 152 -10.91 12.40 15.90
CA ALA A 152 -11.90 13.46 16.11
C ALA A 152 -11.23 14.85 16.14
N SER A 153 -10.10 14.99 16.85
CA SER A 153 -9.37 16.26 16.94
C SER A 153 -8.79 16.70 15.58
N VAL A 154 -8.29 15.75 14.78
CA VAL A 154 -7.79 16.06 13.43
C VAL A 154 -8.93 16.46 12.48
N LYS A 155 -10.09 15.82 12.61
CA LYS A 155 -11.28 16.23 11.85
C LYS A 155 -11.75 17.62 12.24
N GLU A 156 -11.77 17.94 13.53
CA GLU A 156 -12.13 19.30 14.02
C GLU A 156 -11.12 20.37 13.55
N GLU A 157 -9.81 20.02 13.47
CA GLU A 157 -8.77 20.92 12.95
C GLU A 157 -8.91 21.21 11.45
N LEU A 158 -9.29 20.20 10.64
CA LEU A 158 -9.20 20.25 9.19
C LEU A 158 -10.55 20.41 8.48
N LEU A 159 -11.66 20.14 9.14
CA LEU A 159 -13.01 20.26 8.56
C LEU A 159 -13.71 21.46 9.18
N ASP A 160 -13.95 22.46 8.36
CA ASP A 160 -14.69 23.68 8.69
C ASP A 160 -15.81 23.93 7.67
N GLU A 161 -16.40 25.13 7.68
CA GLU A 161 -17.47 25.50 6.74
C GLU A 161 -16.99 25.52 5.27
N THR A 162 -15.67 25.56 5.04
CA THR A 162 -15.04 25.68 3.71
C THR A 162 -14.37 24.41 3.24
N HIS A 163 -14.17 23.42 4.13
CA HIS A 163 -13.48 22.18 3.82
C HIS A 163 -14.39 20.98 4.08
N THR A 164 -14.53 20.12 3.06
CA THR A 164 -15.29 18.88 3.16
C THR A 164 -14.39 17.66 3.08
N LEU A 165 -14.76 16.60 3.82
CA LEU A 165 -14.05 15.33 3.81
C LEU A 165 -14.26 14.62 2.47
N VAL A 166 -13.16 14.23 1.81
CA VAL A 166 -13.17 13.43 0.58
C VAL A 166 -12.88 11.97 0.90
N LEU A 167 -11.83 11.73 1.68
CA LEU A 167 -11.39 10.39 2.05
C LEU A 167 -10.68 10.45 3.40
N ASP A 168 -10.91 9.45 4.23
CA ASP A 168 -10.08 9.21 5.41
C ASP A 168 -9.74 7.74 5.58
N LYS A 169 -8.57 7.48 6.16
CA LYS A 169 -8.11 6.14 6.48
C LYS A 169 -7.32 6.14 7.79
N LEU A 170 -7.84 5.43 8.77
CA LEU A 170 -7.15 5.18 10.03
C LEU A 170 -6.37 3.86 9.95
N THR A 171 -5.09 3.90 10.30
CA THR A 171 -4.27 2.71 10.47
C THR A 171 -3.72 2.69 11.89
N VAL A 172 -4.01 1.64 12.62
CA VAL A 172 -3.52 1.40 13.98
C VAL A 172 -2.63 0.16 13.96
N SER A 173 -1.43 0.27 14.48
CA SER A 173 -0.49 -0.84 14.57
C SER A 173 0.19 -0.85 15.95
N LYS A 174 0.62 -2.03 16.42
CA LYS A 174 1.40 -2.14 17.65
C LYS A 174 2.73 -1.42 17.47
N SER A 175 3.14 -0.62 18.46
CA SER A 175 4.39 0.16 18.40
C SER A 175 5.62 -0.78 18.37
N LEU A 176 5.60 -1.86 19.18
CA LEU A 176 6.63 -2.90 19.09
C LEU A 176 6.38 -3.76 17.85
N GLN A 177 7.18 -3.56 16.83
CA GLN A 177 7.13 -4.27 15.56
C GLN A 177 8.24 -5.31 15.43
N ALA A 178 7.99 -6.30 14.57
CA ALA A 178 8.96 -7.32 14.21
C ALA A 178 8.80 -7.72 12.74
N ALA A 179 9.82 -8.34 12.19
CA ALA A 179 9.79 -8.95 10.86
C ALA A 179 10.51 -10.29 10.90
N MET A 180 10.15 -11.20 9.98
CA MET A 180 10.72 -12.54 9.91
C MET A 180 11.00 -12.90 8.47
N VAL A 181 12.15 -13.56 8.25
CA VAL A 181 12.50 -14.21 6.98
C VAL A 181 12.94 -15.64 7.29
N ILE A 182 12.40 -16.60 6.55
CA ILE A 182 12.81 -18.01 6.61
C ILE A 182 13.52 -18.34 5.31
N MET A 183 14.75 -18.83 5.43
CA MET A 183 15.60 -19.18 4.29
C MET A 183 16.08 -20.62 4.41
N ASP A 184 16.09 -21.34 3.31
CA ASP A 184 16.75 -22.64 3.21
C ASP A 184 18.26 -22.42 3.07
N GLN A 185 19.00 -22.80 4.09
CA GLN A 185 20.46 -22.61 4.13
C GLN A 185 21.22 -23.46 3.10
N SER A 186 20.60 -24.52 2.57
CA SER A 186 21.26 -25.44 1.63
C SER A 186 21.37 -24.85 0.22
N ASN A 187 20.44 -24.00 -0.16
CA ASN A 187 20.33 -23.44 -1.51
C ASN A 187 20.10 -21.91 -1.55
N GLY A 188 19.90 -21.28 -0.38
CA GLY A 188 19.67 -19.83 -0.27
C GLY A 188 18.26 -19.37 -0.64
N GLU A 189 17.33 -20.29 -0.87
CA GLU A 189 15.95 -19.92 -1.22
C GLU A 189 15.20 -19.33 -0.03
N VAL A 190 14.55 -18.19 -0.21
CA VAL A 190 13.65 -17.62 0.77
C VAL A 190 12.31 -18.35 0.70
N LYS A 191 11.90 -18.97 1.81
CA LYS A 191 10.68 -19.79 1.92
C LYS A 191 9.50 -19.02 2.51
N ALA A 192 9.75 -18.04 3.39
CA ALA A 192 8.70 -17.19 3.96
C ALA A 192 9.23 -15.80 4.27
N ILE A 193 8.35 -14.80 4.17
CA ILE A 193 8.60 -13.40 4.53
C ILE A 193 7.38 -12.89 5.29
N VAL A 194 7.60 -12.30 6.47
CA VAL A 194 6.59 -11.56 7.22
C VAL A 194 7.15 -10.20 7.61
N GLY A 195 6.56 -9.13 7.07
CA GLY A 195 7.10 -7.78 7.17
C GLY A 195 6.59 -6.96 8.34
N GLY A 196 5.75 -7.52 9.21
CA GLY A 196 5.17 -6.83 10.35
C GLY A 196 4.56 -7.75 11.38
N ARG A 197 4.39 -7.25 12.62
CA ARG A 197 3.67 -7.93 13.70
C ARG A 197 2.17 -7.67 13.62
N GLY A 198 1.36 -8.68 13.89
CA GLY A 198 -0.10 -8.62 13.88
C GLY A 198 -0.69 -8.83 12.50
N GLU A 199 -1.95 -8.44 12.34
CA GLU A 199 -2.63 -8.53 11.04
C GLU A 199 -2.02 -7.55 10.04
N LYS A 200 -1.85 -8.00 8.80
CA LYS A 200 -1.44 -7.12 7.70
C LYS A 200 -2.62 -6.18 7.38
N PRO A 201 -2.47 -4.86 7.51
CA PRO A 201 -3.60 -3.93 7.40
C PRO A 201 -4.14 -3.74 5.96
N GLY A 202 -3.39 -4.20 4.96
CA GLY A 202 -3.76 -4.07 3.55
C GLY A 202 -2.58 -4.37 2.64
N ASP A 203 -2.73 -4.11 1.35
CA ASP A 203 -1.64 -4.17 0.39
C ASP A 203 -0.85 -2.84 0.36
N SER A 204 0.35 -2.87 -0.20
CA SER A 204 1.28 -1.72 -0.28
C SER A 204 1.70 -1.14 1.08
N VAL A 205 1.68 -1.95 2.13
CA VAL A 205 2.18 -1.56 3.45
C VAL A 205 3.68 -1.76 3.57
N PHE A 206 4.32 -0.98 4.45
CA PHE A 206 5.75 -1.03 4.67
C PHE A 206 6.20 -2.41 5.17
N ASN A 207 6.99 -3.10 4.36
CA ASN A 207 7.54 -4.42 4.68
C ASN A 207 8.89 -4.28 5.39
N ARG A 208 8.90 -4.47 6.70
CA ARG A 208 10.12 -4.32 7.52
C ARG A 208 11.18 -5.36 7.23
N ALA A 209 10.82 -6.50 6.64
CA ALA A 209 11.78 -7.54 6.27
C ALA A 209 12.62 -7.15 5.05
N THR A 210 12.06 -6.34 4.12
CA THR A 210 12.71 -6.01 2.85
C THR A 210 13.02 -4.52 2.67
N GLN A 211 12.36 -3.62 3.43
CA GLN A 211 12.45 -2.18 3.23
C GLN A 211 13.06 -1.42 4.43
N ALA A 212 13.07 -2.02 5.63
CA ALA A 212 13.58 -1.35 6.82
C ALA A 212 15.11 -1.31 6.81
N LEU A 213 15.66 -0.10 6.87
CA LEU A 213 17.09 0.11 7.06
C LEU A 213 17.39 0.18 8.55
N ARG A 214 18.14 -0.78 9.06
CA ARG A 214 18.54 -0.88 10.47
C ARG A 214 20.02 -1.21 10.60
N GLN A 215 20.62 -0.78 11.70
CA GLN A 215 21.99 -1.14 12.03
C GLN A 215 22.04 -2.63 12.41
N GLN A 216 22.85 -3.41 11.68
CA GLN A 216 22.92 -4.87 11.83
C GLN A 216 23.60 -5.29 13.14
N GLY A 217 24.51 -4.47 13.63
CA GLY A 217 25.31 -4.81 14.81
C GLY A 217 26.09 -6.12 14.62
N SER A 218 26.12 -6.96 15.65
CA SER A 218 26.88 -8.22 15.65
C SER A 218 26.35 -9.28 14.68
N THR A 219 25.15 -9.15 14.13
CA THR A 219 24.62 -10.07 13.11
C THR A 219 25.39 -10.00 11.79
N MET A 220 26.19 -8.95 11.59
CA MET A 220 27.08 -8.82 10.42
C MET A 220 28.35 -9.66 10.52
N LYS A 221 28.73 -10.18 11.71
CA LYS A 221 29.98 -10.93 11.93
C LYS A 221 30.14 -12.16 11.03
N PRO A 222 29.10 -12.96 10.76
CA PRO A 222 29.23 -14.10 9.84
C PRO A 222 29.74 -13.68 8.46
N LEU A 223 29.27 -12.56 7.92
CA LEU A 223 29.66 -12.07 6.61
C LEU A 223 30.97 -11.27 6.63
N ALA A 224 31.15 -10.40 7.63
CA ALA A 224 32.27 -9.46 7.65
C ALA A 224 33.55 -10.02 8.33
N ALA A 225 33.42 -11.03 9.18
CA ALA A 225 34.55 -11.58 9.93
C ALA A 225 34.76 -13.07 9.68
N TYR A 226 33.72 -13.91 9.83
CA TYR A 226 33.90 -15.35 9.79
C TYR A 226 34.08 -15.89 8.37
N ALA A 227 33.30 -15.46 7.41
CA ALA A 227 33.45 -15.91 6.04
C ALA A 227 34.84 -15.56 5.45
N PRO A 228 35.34 -14.32 5.55
CA PRO A 228 36.72 -13.99 5.13
C PRO A 228 37.78 -14.77 5.87
N ALA A 229 37.63 -15.00 7.20
CA ALA A 229 38.59 -15.76 7.98
C ALA A 229 38.67 -17.26 7.57
N ILE A 230 37.53 -17.84 7.17
CA ILE A 230 37.48 -19.22 6.69
C ILE A 230 38.06 -19.30 5.25
N ASP A 231 37.83 -18.29 4.41
CA ASP A 231 38.29 -18.24 3.03
C ASP A 231 39.82 -18.05 2.93
N THR A 232 40.40 -17.32 3.86
CA THR A 232 41.84 -17.02 3.88
C THR A 232 42.69 -18.05 4.70
N GLY A 233 42.10 -18.94 5.47
CA GLY A 233 42.76 -19.98 6.29
C GLY A 233 43.11 -19.45 7.67
#